data_6af64cb8367c870f382bb9707775a8c8
#
_entry.id   6af64cb8367c870f382bb9707775a8c8
#
_cell.length_a   1.000
_cell.length_b   1.000
_cell.length_c   1.000
_cell.angle_alpha   90.00
_cell.angle_beta   90.00
_cell.angle_gamma   90.00
#
_symmetry.space_group_name_H-M   'P 1'
#
loop_
_entity.id
_entity.type
_entity.pdbx_description
1 polymer ?
#
loop_
_entity_poly.entity_id
_entity_poly.type
_entity_poly.pdbx_seq_one_letter_code
_entity_poly.pdbx_strand_id
1 'polypeptide(L)'
;VIILDVEMPDLTGLQTAERIRQIDGSVIISFLTNYAEFAVKGYDVGAFRYILKNQPDYVYTKQLNSIIAECQQRFRTFSFNNKNLSFKFRLTDILYFEGHRRKVSLFTVNGELEYGGDFSTVCGELLKYNFAIINRGILVNLDHIQNITKYDIILSNGRKIPIGKTYKDEI
;
A
#
# COMPACT_ATOMS: atom_id res chain seq x y z
N VAL A 1 -10.66 -0.04 -8.63
CA VAL A 1 -10.48 1.28 -9.28
C VAL A 1 -11.81 1.74 -9.85
N ILE A 2 -12.11 3.01 -9.71
CA ILE A 2 -13.29 3.64 -10.29
C ILE A 2 -12.83 4.91 -11.00
N ILE A 3 -13.29 5.10 -12.25
CA ILE A 3 -13.09 6.32 -13.00
C ILE A 3 -14.48 6.95 -13.17
N LEU A 4 -14.64 8.17 -12.70
CA LEU A 4 -15.90 8.91 -12.69
C LEU A 4 -15.83 10.14 -13.62
N ASP A 5 -16.91 10.44 -14.31
CA ASP A 5 -17.11 11.79 -14.81
C ASP A 5 -17.65 12.66 -13.66
N VAL A 6 -17.33 13.94 -13.66
CA VAL A 6 -17.88 14.90 -12.69
C VAL A 6 -19.37 15.14 -12.96
N GLU A 7 -19.74 15.34 -14.22
CA GLU A 7 -21.15 15.45 -14.61
C GLU A 7 -21.72 14.10 -15.00
N MET A 8 -22.66 13.63 -14.20
CA MET A 8 -23.46 12.44 -14.44
C MET A 8 -24.92 12.72 -14.07
N PRO A 9 -25.90 12.03 -14.73
CA PRO A 9 -27.31 12.11 -14.33
C PRO A 9 -27.50 11.70 -12.86
N ASP A 10 -28.47 12.29 -12.18
CA ASP A 10 -28.91 12.02 -10.81
C ASP A 10 -27.88 12.40 -9.72
N LEU A 11 -26.68 11.82 -9.73
CA LEU A 11 -25.60 12.10 -8.79
C LEU A 11 -24.35 12.53 -9.56
N THR A 12 -23.75 13.63 -9.12
CA THR A 12 -22.43 14.02 -9.67
C THR A 12 -21.35 13.02 -9.30
N GLY A 13 -20.26 12.96 -10.08
CA GLY A 13 -19.13 12.12 -9.78
C GLY A 13 -18.50 12.43 -8.41
N LEU A 14 -18.48 13.70 -8.01
CA LEU A 14 -18.00 14.11 -6.69
C LEU A 14 -18.86 13.54 -5.58
N GLN A 15 -20.19 13.68 -5.66
CA GLN A 15 -21.13 13.09 -4.68
C GLN A 15 -21.02 11.56 -4.65
N THR A 16 -20.82 10.94 -5.80
CA THR A 16 -20.58 9.50 -5.91
C THR A 16 -19.29 9.10 -5.20
N ALA A 17 -18.21 9.85 -5.41
CA ALA A 17 -16.92 9.63 -4.75
C ALA A 17 -17.02 9.78 -3.23
N GLU A 18 -17.72 10.80 -2.73
CA GLU A 18 -17.99 10.99 -1.29
C GLU A 18 -18.69 9.79 -0.67
N ARG A 19 -19.75 9.27 -1.33
CA ARG A 19 -20.46 8.07 -0.86
C ARG A 19 -19.57 6.83 -0.86
N ILE A 20 -18.73 6.66 -1.89
CA ILE A 20 -17.77 5.56 -1.93
C ILE A 20 -16.79 5.66 -0.75
N ARG A 21 -16.29 6.86 -0.43
CA ARG A 21 -15.37 7.07 0.71
C ARG A 21 -15.98 6.73 2.06
N GLN A 22 -17.28 6.88 2.23
CA GLN A 22 -18.00 6.47 3.44
C GLN A 22 -18.06 4.93 3.58
N ILE A 23 -18.03 4.19 2.47
CA ILE A 23 -18.12 2.73 2.44
C ILE A 23 -16.72 2.11 2.44
N ASP A 24 -15.82 2.60 1.59
CA ASP A 24 -14.47 2.10 1.40
C ASP A 24 -13.49 3.22 1.07
N GLY A 25 -12.69 3.61 2.06
CA GLY A 25 -11.63 4.61 1.90
C GLY A 25 -10.46 4.17 1.02
N SER A 26 -10.31 2.85 0.77
CA SER A 26 -9.17 2.28 0.04
C SER A 26 -9.34 2.28 -1.49
N VAL A 27 -10.54 2.51 -2.01
CA VAL A 27 -10.83 2.51 -3.45
C VAL A 27 -10.01 3.59 -4.16
N ILE A 28 -9.31 3.24 -5.23
CA ILE A 28 -8.65 4.21 -6.09
C ILE A 28 -9.73 4.89 -6.93
N ILE A 29 -9.98 6.17 -6.66
CA ILE A 29 -10.90 7.01 -7.44
C ILE A 29 -10.09 7.94 -8.33
N SER A 30 -10.48 8.05 -9.57
CA SER A 30 -9.94 9.02 -10.52
C SER A 30 -11.10 9.69 -11.28
N PHE A 31 -10.93 10.95 -11.67
CA PHE A 31 -11.90 11.63 -12.49
C PHE A 31 -11.42 11.72 -13.95
N LEU A 32 -12.35 11.57 -14.89
CA LEU A 32 -12.17 11.82 -16.32
C LEU A 32 -13.31 12.71 -16.78
N THR A 33 -13.06 14.01 -17.01
CA THR A 33 -14.10 15.02 -17.20
C THR A 33 -13.66 16.16 -18.11
N ASN A 34 -14.62 16.97 -18.58
CA ASN A 34 -14.35 18.21 -19.31
C ASN A 34 -14.12 19.43 -18.38
N TYR A 35 -14.43 19.31 -17.09
CA TYR A 35 -14.51 20.42 -16.14
C TYR A 35 -13.25 20.55 -15.29
N ALA A 36 -12.41 21.55 -15.56
CA ALA A 36 -11.17 21.79 -14.82
C ALA A 36 -11.40 22.40 -13.43
N GLU A 37 -12.46 23.18 -13.28
CA GLU A 37 -12.80 23.96 -12.07
C GLU A 37 -13.09 23.09 -10.83
N PHE A 38 -13.46 21.83 -11.05
CA PHE A 38 -13.72 20.89 -9.93
C PHE A 38 -12.47 20.11 -9.46
N ALA A 39 -11.31 20.36 -10.05
CA ALA A 39 -10.09 19.64 -9.68
C ALA A 39 -9.75 19.76 -8.17
N VAL A 40 -9.95 20.95 -7.58
CA VAL A 40 -9.73 21.17 -6.14
C VAL A 40 -10.65 20.28 -5.31
N LYS A 41 -11.93 20.16 -5.65
CA LYS A 41 -12.89 19.28 -4.98
C LYS A 41 -12.54 17.79 -5.13
N GLY A 42 -11.83 17.42 -6.18
CA GLY A 42 -11.29 16.08 -6.35
C GLY A 42 -10.29 15.70 -5.23
N TYR A 43 -9.52 16.67 -4.72
CA TYR A 43 -8.62 16.42 -3.57
C TYR A 43 -9.38 16.14 -2.28
N ASP A 44 -10.52 16.78 -2.04
CA ASP A 44 -11.31 16.60 -0.81
C ASP A 44 -11.81 15.15 -0.69
N VAL A 45 -12.08 14.49 -1.81
CA VAL A 45 -12.49 13.08 -1.86
C VAL A 45 -11.31 12.11 -2.02
N GLY A 46 -10.07 12.60 -1.93
CA GLY A 46 -8.87 11.79 -2.06
C GLY A 46 -8.75 11.12 -3.44
N ALA A 47 -9.07 11.86 -4.52
CA ALA A 47 -8.90 11.34 -5.87
C ALA A 47 -7.41 11.13 -6.19
N PHE A 48 -7.08 9.98 -6.77
CA PHE A 48 -5.72 9.64 -7.17
C PHE A 48 -5.29 10.44 -8.41
N ARG A 49 -6.21 10.63 -9.37
CA ARG A 49 -5.98 11.43 -10.58
C ARG A 49 -7.23 12.21 -10.95
N TYR A 50 -6.98 13.39 -11.53
CA TYR A 50 -7.98 14.21 -12.17
C TYR A 50 -7.55 14.45 -13.63
N ILE A 51 -8.29 13.91 -14.60
CA ILE A 51 -7.91 13.84 -16.01
C ILE A 51 -8.93 14.64 -16.80
N LEU A 52 -8.47 15.61 -17.58
CA LEU A 52 -9.33 16.35 -18.49
C LEU A 52 -9.50 15.59 -19.83
N LYS A 53 -10.73 15.53 -20.37
CA LYS A 53 -11.05 14.83 -21.61
C LYS A 53 -10.40 15.44 -22.87
N ASN A 54 -10.00 16.70 -22.83
CA ASN A 54 -9.43 17.40 -24.00
C ASN A 54 -7.89 17.44 -23.94
N GLN A 55 -7.25 16.29 -23.63
CA GLN A 55 -5.80 16.14 -23.56
C GLN A 55 -5.27 15.31 -24.73
N PRO A 56 -4.00 15.50 -25.15
CA PRO A 56 -3.36 14.61 -26.11
C PRO A 56 -3.27 13.16 -25.62
N ASP A 57 -3.31 12.18 -26.55
CA ASP A 57 -3.30 10.74 -26.24
C ASP A 57 -2.15 10.30 -25.34
N TYR A 58 -0.96 10.89 -25.50
CA TYR A 58 0.19 10.57 -24.64
C TYR A 58 -0.04 10.94 -23.17
N VAL A 59 -0.84 11.99 -22.89
CA VAL A 59 -1.21 12.40 -21.54
C VAL A 59 -2.15 11.37 -20.94
N TYR A 60 -3.17 10.90 -21.67
CA TYR A 60 -4.05 9.82 -21.23
C TYR A 60 -3.27 8.58 -20.91
N THR A 61 -2.40 8.14 -21.83
CA THR A 61 -1.57 6.95 -21.65
C THR A 61 -0.74 7.05 -20.37
N LYS A 62 -0.10 8.21 -20.13
CA LYS A 62 0.68 8.44 -18.89
C LYS A 62 -0.19 8.36 -17.63
N GLN A 63 -1.36 8.99 -17.64
CA GLN A 63 -2.26 9.02 -16.49
C GLN A 63 -2.85 7.63 -16.21
N LEU A 64 -3.31 6.92 -17.24
CA LEU A 64 -3.84 5.56 -17.11
C LEU A 64 -2.75 4.58 -16.62
N ASN A 65 -1.54 4.67 -17.15
CA ASN A 65 -0.42 3.85 -16.68
C ASN A 65 -0.11 4.11 -15.19
N SER A 66 -0.24 5.35 -14.72
CA SER A 66 -0.05 5.66 -13.30
C SER A 66 -1.16 5.06 -12.43
N ILE A 67 -2.41 5.04 -12.91
CA ILE A 67 -3.53 4.38 -12.21
C ILE A 67 -3.29 2.86 -12.14
N ILE A 68 -2.87 2.26 -13.26
CA ILE A 68 -2.57 0.82 -13.32
C ILE A 68 -1.41 0.47 -12.36
N ALA A 69 -0.35 1.26 -12.33
CA ALA A 69 0.78 1.06 -11.44
C ALA A 69 0.35 1.13 -9.97
N GLU A 70 -0.48 2.11 -9.60
CA GLU A 70 -1.05 2.24 -8.25
C GLU A 70 -1.91 1.04 -7.89
N CYS A 71 -2.76 0.56 -8.83
CA CYS A 71 -3.54 -0.66 -8.62
C CYS A 71 -2.64 -1.86 -8.36
N GLN A 72 -1.64 -2.05 -9.21
CA GLN A 72 -0.71 -3.16 -9.07
C GLN A 72 0.04 -3.11 -7.73
N GLN A 73 0.40 -1.93 -7.26
CA GLN A 73 1.04 -1.75 -5.98
C GLN A 73 0.10 -2.12 -4.82
N ARG A 74 -1.13 -1.59 -4.79
CA ARG A 74 -2.11 -1.84 -3.72
C ARG A 74 -2.60 -3.28 -3.66
N PHE A 75 -2.63 -3.99 -4.80
CA PHE A 75 -3.10 -5.37 -4.87
C PHE A 75 -1.98 -6.41 -4.86
N ARG A 76 -0.72 -6.01 -4.67
CA ARG A 76 0.38 -6.96 -4.46
C ARG A 76 0.15 -7.79 -3.22
N THR A 77 0.48 -9.06 -3.32
CA THR A 77 0.29 -10.01 -2.23
C THR A 77 1.55 -10.81 -1.99
N PHE A 78 1.78 -11.14 -0.72
CA PHE A 78 2.69 -12.17 -0.27
C PHE A 78 1.90 -13.43 0.01
N SER A 79 2.40 -14.58 -0.40
CA SER A 79 1.74 -15.86 -0.18
C SER A 79 2.74 -16.93 0.22
N PHE A 80 2.33 -17.82 1.11
CA PHE A 80 3.09 -18.99 1.49
C PHE A 80 2.17 -20.17 1.79
N ASN A 81 2.72 -21.38 1.73
CA ASN A 81 2.02 -22.60 2.06
C ASN A 81 2.49 -23.09 3.44
N ASN A 82 1.55 -23.41 4.32
CA ASN A 82 1.82 -24.05 5.59
C ASN A 82 0.96 -25.30 5.72
N LYS A 83 1.61 -26.46 5.73
CA LYS A 83 0.95 -27.77 5.66
C LYS A 83 0.04 -27.83 4.42
N ASN A 84 -1.28 -27.99 4.59
CA ASN A 84 -2.28 -28.09 3.53
C ASN A 84 -3.04 -26.77 3.28
N LEU A 85 -2.61 -25.65 3.90
CA LEU A 85 -3.25 -24.35 3.78
C LEU A 85 -2.35 -23.39 3.01
N SER A 86 -2.97 -22.66 2.09
CA SER A 86 -2.34 -21.54 1.39
C SER A 86 -2.81 -20.23 2.03
N PHE A 87 -1.85 -19.41 2.43
CA PHE A 87 -2.11 -18.09 3.02
C PHE A 87 -1.72 -17.02 2.02
N LYS A 88 -2.54 -15.98 1.94
CA LYS A 88 -2.32 -14.83 1.05
C LYS A 88 -2.64 -13.55 1.78
N PHE A 89 -1.68 -12.62 1.81
CA PHE A 89 -1.79 -11.32 2.46
C PHE A 89 -1.49 -10.21 1.47
N ARG A 90 -2.23 -9.10 1.50
CA ARG A 90 -1.83 -7.89 0.77
C ARG A 90 -0.56 -7.33 1.40
N LEU A 91 0.37 -6.84 0.60
CA LEU A 91 1.59 -6.22 1.14
C LEU A 91 1.26 -5.01 2.02
N THR A 92 0.20 -4.28 1.67
CA THR A 92 -0.31 -3.14 2.45
C THR A 92 -0.82 -3.50 3.84
N ASP A 93 -1.16 -4.76 4.08
CA ASP A 93 -1.65 -5.21 5.38
C ASP A 93 -0.52 -5.76 6.26
N ILE A 94 0.67 -5.94 5.70
CA ILE A 94 1.84 -6.49 6.39
C ILE A 94 2.64 -5.37 7.05
N LEU A 95 2.82 -5.48 8.35
CA LEU A 95 3.62 -4.56 9.15
C LEU A 95 5.11 -4.93 9.10
N TYR A 96 5.43 -6.16 9.44
CA TYR A 96 6.80 -6.67 9.46
C TYR A 96 6.84 -8.18 9.61
N PHE A 97 8.03 -8.76 9.42
CA PHE A 97 8.34 -10.17 9.66
C PHE A 97 9.47 -10.29 10.68
N GLU A 98 9.39 -11.34 11.50
CA GLU A 98 10.50 -11.79 12.35
C GLU A 98 10.92 -13.20 11.96
N GLY A 99 12.22 -13.38 11.68
CA GLY A 99 12.82 -14.70 11.45
C GLY A 99 13.46 -15.25 12.70
N HIS A 100 13.07 -16.43 13.11
CA HIS A 100 13.67 -17.13 14.24
C HIS A 100 13.95 -18.60 13.90
N ARG A 101 15.22 -18.94 13.67
CA ARG A 101 15.65 -20.27 13.22
C ARG A 101 14.95 -20.70 11.92
N ARG A 102 14.07 -21.72 11.98
CA ARG A 102 13.29 -22.25 10.84
C ARG A 102 11.83 -21.81 10.87
N LYS A 103 11.52 -20.73 11.55
CA LYS A 103 10.20 -20.16 11.68
C LYS A 103 10.22 -18.71 11.27
N VAL A 104 9.13 -18.27 10.70
CA VAL A 104 8.87 -16.87 10.37
C VAL A 104 7.56 -16.47 11.03
N SER A 105 7.60 -15.38 11.79
CA SER A 105 6.42 -14.72 12.31
C SER A 105 6.06 -13.55 11.42
N LEU A 106 4.84 -13.54 10.94
CA LEU A 106 4.24 -12.48 10.13
C LEU A 106 3.31 -11.66 11.00
N PHE A 107 3.53 -10.35 11.04
CA PHE A 107 2.70 -9.39 11.75
C PHE A 107 1.97 -8.51 10.75
N THR A 108 0.65 -8.47 10.88
CA THR A 108 -0.24 -7.69 10.00
C THR A 108 -1.10 -6.73 10.81
N VAL A 109 -1.81 -5.85 10.12
CA VAL A 109 -2.80 -4.95 10.75
C VAL A 109 -3.98 -5.71 11.39
N ASN A 110 -4.21 -6.99 10.98
CA ASN A 110 -5.33 -7.81 11.43
C ASN A 110 -4.93 -8.91 12.42
N GLY A 111 -3.64 -9.02 12.77
CA GLY A 111 -3.13 -10.04 13.69
C GLY A 111 -1.78 -10.61 13.29
N GLU A 112 -1.38 -11.68 13.97
CA GLU A 112 -0.09 -12.32 13.76
C GLU A 112 -0.24 -13.81 13.42
N LEU A 113 0.74 -14.35 12.67
CA LEU A 113 0.78 -15.75 12.27
C LEU A 113 2.23 -16.23 12.25
N GLU A 114 2.50 -17.40 12.86
CA GLU A 114 3.79 -18.08 12.77
C GLU A 114 3.70 -19.28 11.83
N TYR A 115 4.70 -19.45 10.97
CA TYR A 115 4.81 -20.59 10.07
C TYR A 115 6.25 -21.10 9.93
N GLY A 116 6.39 -22.36 9.52
CA GLY A 116 7.70 -22.94 9.19
C GLY A 116 8.19 -22.37 7.84
N GLY A 117 9.34 -21.70 7.85
CA GLY A 117 9.89 -21.08 6.65
C GLY A 117 11.29 -20.53 6.89
N ASP A 118 11.92 -20.10 5.78
CA ASP A 118 13.22 -19.45 5.82
C ASP A 118 13.04 -17.94 5.63
N PHE A 119 13.53 -17.17 6.60
CA PHE A 119 13.50 -15.72 6.59
C PHE A 119 14.23 -15.12 5.39
N SER A 120 15.32 -15.75 4.92
CA SER A 120 16.06 -15.28 3.75
C SER A 120 15.21 -15.35 2.47
N THR A 121 14.34 -16.33 2.34
CA THR A 121 13.39 -16.44 1.23
C THR A 121 12.41 -15.28 1.25
N VAL A 122 11.86 -14.94 2.41
CA VAL A 122 10.96 -13.79 2.58
C VAL A 122 11.66 -12.49 2.21
N CYS A 123 12.90 -12.28 2.67
CA CYS A 123 13.70 -11.12 2.31
C CYS A 123 13.94 -11.04 0.80
N GLY A 124 14.34 -12.14 0.16
CA GLY A 124 14.58 -12.20 -1.29
C GLY A 124 13.34 -11.86 -2.13
N GLU A 125 12.16 -12.19 -1.62
CA GLU A 125 10.88 -11.86 -2.27
C GLU A 125 10.46 -10.40 -2.03
N LEU A 126 10.64 -9.86 -0.82
CA LEU A 126 10.02 -8.61 -0.42
C LEU A 126 10.93 -7.38 -0.48
N LEU A 127 12.26 -7.52 -0.46
CA LEU A 127 13.21 -6.39 -0.58
C LEU A 127 13.09 -5.61 -1.90
N LYS A 128 12.54 -6.22 -2.94
CA LYS A 128 12.24 -5.53 -4.22
C LYS A 128 11.01 -4.61 -4.13
N TYR A 129 10.29 -4.65 -3.02
CA TYR A 129 9.17 -3.77 -2.72
C TYR A 129 9.60 -2.82 -1.60
N ASN A 130 8.65 -2.10 -1.02
CA ASN A 130 8.94 -1.12 0.02
C ASN A 130 9.16 -1.77 1.41
N PHE A 131 10.11 -2.74 1.49
CA PHE A 131 10.53 -3.41 2.72
C PHE A 131 12.02 -3.24 2.94
N ALA A 132 12.45 -3.15 4.20
CA ALA A 132 13.84 -3.05 4.60
C ALA A 132 14.17 -3.96 5.79
N ILE A 133 15.40 -4.50 5.81
CA ILE A 133 15.93 -5.21 6.99
C ILE A 133 16.45 -4.16 7.95
N ILE A 134 15.88 -4.09 9.15
CA ILE A 134 16.26 -3.11 10.17
C ILE A 134 17.02 -3.71 11.35
N ASN A 135 17.01 -5.04 11.45
CA ASN A 135 17.73 -5.81 12.45
C ASN A 135 17.96 -7.23 11.93
N ARG A 136 18.89 -7.96 12.57
CA ARG A 136 19.12 -9.35 12.23
C ARG A 136 17.86 -10.18 12.49
N GLY A 137 17.19 -10.56 11.40
CA GLY A 137 15.94 -11.32 11.45
C GLY A 137 14.67 -10.48 11.53
N ILE A 138 14.73 -9.16 11.25
CA ILE A 138 13.53 -8.30 11.17
C ILE A 138 13.49 -7.58 9.82
N LEU A 139 12.40 -7.81 9.08
CA LEU A 139 12.08 -7.17 7.81
C LEU A 139 10.82 -6.33 7.98
N VAL A 140 10.92 -5.02 7.83
CA VAL A 140 9.82 -4.06 8.07
C VAL A 140 9.28 -3.51 6.76
N ASN A 141 7.98 -3.35 6.68
CA ASN A 141 7.32 -2.59 5.64
C ASN A 141 7.45 -1.09 5.92
N LEU A 142 8.13 -0.36 5.05
CA LEU A 142 8.41 1.07 5.21
C LEU A 142 7.13 1.93 5.14
N ASP A 143 6.07 1.46 4.46
CA ASP A 143 4.78 2.15 4.38
C ASP A 143 4.06 2.23 5.74
N HIS A 144 4.44 1.37 6.70
CA HIS A 144 3.88 1.35 8.04
C HIS A 144 4.74 2.05 9.09
N ILE A 145 5.83 2.69 8.70
CA ILE A 145 6.65 3.47 9.64
C ILE A 145 5.96 4.81 9.92
N GLN A 146 5.60 5.02 11.18
CA GLN A 146 5.04 6.28 11.65
C GLN A 146 6.14 7.25 12.10
N ASN A 147 7.18 6.73 12.76
CA ASN A 147 8.29 7.54 13.26
C ASN A 147 9.58 6.72 13.34
N ILE A 148 10.72 7.39 13.17
CA ILE A 148 12.06 6.81 13.34
C ILE A 148 12.78 7.61 14.41
N THR A 149 13.29 6.91 15.42
CA THR A 149 14.15 7.47 16.47
C THR A 149 15.59 7.03 16.26
N LYS A 150 16.51 7.50 17.08
CA LYS A 150 17.93 7.07 17.03
C LYS A 150 18.11 5.55 17.22
N TYR A 151 17.18 4.87 17.89
CA TYR A 151 17.31 3.47 18.28
C TYR A 151 16.19 2.57 17.82
N ASP A 152 15.03 3.12 17.51
CA ASP A 152 13.82 2.37 17.24
C ASP A 152 13.05 2.93 16.06
N ILE A 153 12.31 2.06 15.38
CA ILE A 153 11.22 2.40 14.48
C ILE A 153 9.90 2.26 15.25
N ILE A 154 9.00 3.21 15.06
CA ILE A 154 7.64 3.17 15.58
C ILE A 154 6.70 2.92 14.41
N LEU A 155 5.97 1.82 14.45
CA LEU A 155 5.00 1.45 13.43
C LEU A 155 3.64 2.15 13.65
N SER A 156 2.80 2.14 12.60
CA SER A 156 1.46 2.74 12.59
C SER A 156 0.51 2.17 13.67
N ASN A 157 0.78 0.96 14.16
CA ASN A 157 0.06 0.35 15.28
C ASN A 157 0.66 0.68 16.66
N GLY A 158 1.66 1.58 16.72
CA GLY A 158 2.35 1.99 17.95
C GLY A 158 3.46 1.03 18.41
N ARG A 159 3.68 -0.11 17.73
CA ARG A 159 4.74 -1.05 18.11
C ARG A 159 6.12 -0.44 17.85
N LYS A 160 7.03 -0.57 18.82
CA LYS A 160 8.42 -0.16 18.70
C LYS A 160 9.29 -1.35 18.34
N ILE A 161 10.14 -1.18 17.33
CA ILE A 161 11.07 -2.21 16.85
C ILE A 161 12.49 -1.63 16.89
N PRO A 162 13.44 -2.25 17.58
CA PRO A 162 14.79 -1.74 17.71
C PRO A 162 15.57 -1.87 16.40
N ILE A 163 16.30 -0.80 16.04
CA ILE A 163 17.19 -0.77 14.89
C ILE A 163 18.53 -1.39 15.28
N GLY A 164 18.98 -2.40 14.54
CA GLY A 164 20.28 -2.99 14.73
C GLY A 164 21.42 -2.01 14.41
N LYS A 165 22.52 -2.09 15.17
CA LYS A 165 23.65 -1.15 15.02
C LYS A 165 24.20 -1.05 13.59
N THR A 166 24.23 -2.17 12.87
CA THR A 166 24.72 -2.28 11.49
C THR A 166 23.74 -1.76 10.43
N TYR A 167 22.50 -1.49 10.79
CA TYR A 167 21.43 -1.08 9.86
C TYR A 167 21.03 0.38 9.99
N LYS A 168 21.71 1.13 10.87
CA LYS A 168 21.38 2.54 11.14
C LYS A 168 21.69 3.49 10.00
N ASP A 169 22.66 3.12 9.16
CA ASP A 169 23.09 3.95 8.05
C ASP A 169 22.34 3.64 6.74
N GLU A 170 21.41 2.65 6.77
CA GLU A 170 20.60 2.21 5.63
C GLU A 170 19.15 2.71 5.68
N ILE A 171 18.77 3.34 6.78
CA ILE A 171 17.41 3.86 7.04
C ILE A 171 17.46 5.37 7.23
#